data_42cb4256ba349defadabca805080e7e4
#
_entry.id   42cb4256ba349defadabca805080e7e4
#
_cell.length_a   1.000
_cell.length_b   1.000
_cell.length_c   1.000
_cell.angle_alpha   90.00
_cell.angle_beta   90.00
_cell.angle_gamma   90.00
#
_symmetry.space_group_name_H-M   'P 1'
#
loop_
_entity.id
_entity.type
_entity.pdbx_description
1 polymer ?
#
loop_
_entity_poly.entity_id
_entity_poly.type
_entity_poly.pdbx_seq_one_letter_code
_entity_poly.pdbx_strand_id
1 'polypeptide(L)'
;KSQSPLLKNLFKKNLEEVWMSHGDAVTELPKGFLELARSDTSPFSIVGDNIRKIYGVQFHPEVYHTKNGKKFLENFVNIAKIKRNWTPNKITDDLVAKLKSEIGDKKVICALSGGVDSTVTALLLHKAIKKNLTCIFVDNGLLRKQEANQIEYLFKKNFKIKLISLKAKQLFLRNLKGVSDPEKKRKIIGKLFIKIFEKEAKKLENVSYLAQGTLYPDVIESTS
;
A
#
# COMPACT_ATOMS: atom_id res chain seq x y z
N LYS A 1 -14.69 11.83 35.65
CA LYS A 1 -13.93 11.00 34.65
C LYS A 1 -14.94 10.12 33.97
N SER A 2 -15.25 10.38 32.72
CA SER A 2 -16.21 9.57 31.96
C SER A 2 -15.60 8.20 31.69
N GLN A 3 -16.24 7.14 32.22
CA GLN A 3 -15.87 5.75 31.92
C GLN A 3 -16.32 5.42 30.50
N SER A 4 -15.51 5.74 29.49
CA SER A 4 -15.81 5.29 28.14
C SER A 4 -15.27 3.88 27.92
N PRO A 5 -16.06 2.99 27.30
CA PRO A 5 -15.58 1.66 26.94
C PRO A 5 -14.39 1.70 25.97
N LEU A 6 -14.21 2.79 25.22
CA LEU A 6 -13.05 3.02 24.36
C LEU A 6 -11.73 3.04 25.15
N LEU A 7 -11.75 3.56 26.39
CA LEU A 7 -10.56 3.73 27.22
C LEU A 7 -10.29 2.53 28.15
N LYS A 8 -11.04 1.44 28.01
CA LYS A 8 -10.91 0.27 28.88
C LYS A 8 -9.49 -0.32 28.82
N ASN A 9 -8.83 -0.35 29.99
CA ASN A 9 -7.47 -0.89 30.18
C ASN A 9 -6.38 -0.23 29.31
N LEU A 10 -6.54 1.06 28.95
CA LEU A 10 -5.54 1.80 28.18
C LEU A 10 -4.53 2.50 29.09
N PHE A 11 -5.03 3.23 30.07
CA PHE A 11 -4.17 4.10 30.88
C PHE A 11 -3.48 3.36 32.02
N LYS A 12 -2.17 3.59 32.16
CA LYS A 12 -1.42 3.29 33.38
C LYS A 12 -1.34 4.57 34.21
N LYS A 13 -1.82 4.53 35.47
CA LYS A 13 -1.86 5.70 36.37
C LYS A 13 -2.53 6.96 35.75
N ASN A 14 -3.57 6.75 34.93
CA ASN A 14 -4.29 7.79 34.17
C ASN A 14 -3.46 8.52 33.10
N LEU A 15 -2.33 8.00 32.69
CA LEU A 15 -1.47 8.54 31.64
C LEU A 15 -1.19 7.50 30.57
N GLU A 16 -1.06 7.96 29.33
CA GLU A 16 -0.66 7.15 28.19
C GLU A 16 0.19 7.99 27.24
N GLU A 17 1.28 7.38 26.73
CA GLU A 17 2.15 8.00 25.75
C GLU A 17 1.64 7.74 24.35
N VAL A 18 1.36 8.80 23.60
CA VAL A 18 0.80 8.73 22.26
C VAL A 18 1.60 9.60 21.30
N TRP A 19 1.59 9.25 20.02
CA TRP A 19 2.21 10.04 18.98
C TRP A 19 1.21 11.04 18.39
N MET A 20 1.52 12.32 18.47
CA MET A 20 0.75 13.41 17.88
C MET A 20 1.57 14.13 16.81
N SER A 21 0.93 14.45 15.68
CA SER A 21 1.51 15.26 14.62
C SER A 21 0.39 16.10 14.00
N HIS A 22 0.14 17.30 14.59
CA HIS A 22 -0.93 18.19 14.13
C HIS A 22 -0.55 19.65 14.40
N GLY A 23 -0.98 20.57 13.51
CA GLY A 23 -0.89 22.02 13.67
C GLY A 23 -2.16 22.63 14.27
N ASP A 24 -3.30 21.96 14.09
CA ASP A 24 -4.62 22.40 14.53
C ASP A 24 -5.10 21.57 15.72
N ALA A 25 -5.97 22.15 16.54
CA ALA A 25 -6.61 21.47 17.65
C ALA A 25 -8.10 21.79 17.70
N VAL A 26 -8.90 20.83 18.17
CA VAL A 26 -10.32 21.06 18.44
C VAL A 26 -10.44 21.98 19.63
N THR A 27 -11.20 23.07 19.50
CA THR A 27 -11.43 24.08 20.56
C THR A 27 -12.81 23.99 21.19
N GLU A 28 -13.77 23.41 20.49
CA GLU A 28 -15.15 23.26 20.95
C GLU A 28 -15.73 21.92 20.52
N LEU A 29 -16.51 21.28 21.40
CA LEU A 29 -17.13 19.99 21.12
C LEU A 29 -18.58 20.14 20.65
N PRO A 30 -19.01 19.35 19.64
CA PRO A 30 -20.40 19.29 19.26
C PRO A 30 -21.28 18.76 20.40
N LYS A 31 -22.57 19.11 20.38
CA LYS A 31 -23.56 18.63 21.35
C LYS A 31 -23.57 17.11 21.43
N GLY A 32 -23.47 16.59 22.64
CA GLY A 32 -23.45 15.15 22.95
C GLY A 32 -22.06 14.52 23.01
N PHE A 33 -21.02 15.22 22.57
CA PHE A 33 -19.65 14.74 22.77
C PHE A 33 -19.12 15.11 24.16
N LEU A 34 -18.32 14.22 24.70
CA LEU A 34 -17.62 14.38 25.96
C LEU A 34 -16.11 14.36 25.72
N GLU A 35 -15.39 15.13 26.51
CA GLU A 35 -13.95 14.98 26.66
C GLU A 35 -13.66 13.64 27.35
N LEU A 36 -12.89 12.79 26.70
CA LEU A 36 -12.47 11.49 27.25
C LEU A 36 -11.02 11.52 27.71
N ALA A 37 -10.15 12.26 27.01
CA ALA A 37 -8.77 12.53 27.42
C ALA A 37 -8.26 13.83 26.83
N ARG A 38 -7.22 14.40 27.46
CA ARG A 38 -6.51 15.60 27.03
C ARG A 38 -5.00 15.41 27.09
N SER A 39 -4.27 16.27 26.42
CA SER A 39 -2.83 16.44 26.58
C SER A 39 -2.51 17.92 26.89
N ASP A 40 -1.24 18.21 27.12
CA ASP A 40 -0.80 19.58 27.36
C ASP A 40 -1.02 20.52 26.16
N THR A 41 -0.99 19.92 24.92
CA THR A 41 -1.12 20.67 23.67
C THR A 41 -2.49 20.55 23.00
N SER A 42 -3.35 19.62 23.47
CA SER A 42 -4.68 19.42 22.92
C SER A 42 -5.71 19.15 24.03
N PRO A 43 -6.65 20.07 24.26
CA PRO A 43 -7.65 19.93 25.31
C PRO A 43 -8.64 18.77 25.01
N PHE A 44 -8.76 18.37 23.76
CA PHE A 44 -9.66 17.31 23.30
C PHE A 44 -8.92 16.23 22.52
N SER A 45 -7.89 15.62 23.14
CA SER A 45 -7.08 14.59 22.52
C SER A 45 -7.88 13.31 22.20
N ILE A 46 -8.88 12.97 23.02
CA ILE A 46 -9.88 11.94 22.76
C ILE A 46 -11.24 12.50 23.12
N VAL A 47 -12.17 12.40 22.20
CA VAL A 47 -13.55 12.81 22.40
C VAL A 47 -14.49 11.68 22.00
N GLY A 48 -15.71 11.67 22.54
CA GLY A 48 -16.66 10.65 22.13
C GLY A 48 -18.09 10.88 22.58
N ASP A 49 -19.00 10.34 21.79
CA ASP A 49 -20.39 10.12 22.16
C ASP A 49 -20.62 8.63 22.33
N ASN A 50 -20.70 8.17 23.55
CA ASN A 50 -20.87 6.75 23.89
C ASN A 50 -22.22 6.20 23.45
N ILE A 51 -23.25 7.04 23.31
CA ILE A 51 -24.60 6.64 22.90
C ILE A 51 -24.59 6.38 21.39
N ARG A 52 -24.12 7.33 20.60
CA ARG A 52 -24.00 7.18 19.14
C ARG A 52 -22.81 6.37 18.70
N LYS A 53 -21.88 6.05 19.62
CA LYS A 53 -20.62 5.32 19.36
C LYS A 53 -19.74 6.01 18.32
N ILE A 54 -19.67 7.34 18.40
CA ILE A 54 -18.83 8.17 17.54
C ILE A 54 -17.67 8.67 18.39
N TYR A 55 -16.44 8.47 17.90
CA TYR A 55 -15.24 8.83 18.61
C TYR A 55 -14.27 9.58 17.71
N GLY A 56 -13.57 10.56 18.26
CA GLY A 56 -12.51 11.29 17.59
C GLY A 56 -11.22 11.24 18.41
N VAL A 57 -10.10 11.17 17.71
CA VAL A 57 -8.75 11.21 18.31
C VAL A 57 -7.86 12.17 17.56
N GLN A 58 -7.00 12.89 18.29
CA GLN A 58 -6.03 13.83 17.75
C GLN A 58 -4.66 13.18 17.49
N PHE A 59 -4.43 11.98 18.01
CA PHE A 59 -3.18 11.23 17.86
C PHE A 59 -3.33 10.07 16.89
N HIS A 60 -2.21 9.45 16.53
CA HIS A 60 -2.14 8.30 15.63
C HIS A 60 -2.08 6.99 16.43
N PRO A 61 -3.22 6.28 16.59
CA PRO A 61 -3.23 5.00 17.30
C PRO A 61 -2.59 3.86 16.51
N GLU A 62 -2.44 4.02 15.19
CA GLU A 62 -1.92 3.01 14.28
C GLU A 62 -0.38 2.94 14.25
N VAL A 63 0.31 3.99 14.68
CA VAL A 63 1.76 4.06 14.59
C VAL A 63 2.46 3.37 15.75
N TYR A 64 3.66 2.87 15.52
CA TYR A 64 4.50 2.18 16.51
C TYR A 64 4.76 3.00 17.78
N HIS A 65 4.86 4.32 17.64
CA HIS A 65 5.16 5.23 18.77
C HIS A 65 4.01 5.38 19.78
N THR A 66 2.78 5.01 19.41
CA THR A 66 1.65 4.95 20.34
C THR A 66 1.62 3.57 21.00
N LYS A 67 2.16 3.47 22.23
CA LYS A 67 2.42 2.19 22.90
C LYS A 67 1.22 1.25 23.00
N ASN A 68 0.06 1.77 23.39
CA ASN A 68 -1.18 0.99 23.49
C ASN A 68 -2.17 1.22 22.35
N GLY A 69 -1.69 1.73 21.19
CA GLY A 69 -2.52 2.02 20.02
C GLY A 69 -3.31 0.81 19.52
N LYS A 70 -2.69 -0.37 19.47
CA LYS A 70 -3.38 -1.62 19.15
C LYS A 70 -4.56 -1.89 20.09
N LYS A 71 -4.38 -1.70 21.40
CA LYS A 71 -5.44 -1.90 22.39
C LYS A 71 -6.58 -0.92 22.22
N PHE A 72 -6.24 0.34 21.89
CA PHE A 72 -7.21 1.38 21.58
C PHE A 72 -8.09 0.97 20.39
N LEU A 73 -7.49 0.56 19.28
CA LEU A 73 -8.20 0.07 18.09
C LEU A 73 -9.03 -1.18 18.39
N GLU A 74 -8.52 -2.13 19.19
CA GLU A 74 -9.27 -3.31 19.63
C GLU A 74 -10.52 -2.94 20.43
N ASN A 75 -10.43 -1.95 21.32
CA ASN A 75 -11.58 -1.48 22.09
C ASN A 75 -12.66 -0.92 21.16
N PHE A 76 -12.27 -0.11 20.15
CA PHE A 76 -13.20 0.41 19.15
C PHE A 76 -13.86 -0.72 18.33
N VAL A 77 -13.09 -1.67 17.83
CA VAL A 77 -13.60 -2.84 17.10
C VAL A 77 -14.65 -3.61 17.92
N ASN A 78 -14.40 -3.76 19.24
CA ASN A 78 -15.34 -4.42 20.14
C ASN A 78 -16.63 -3.60 20.36
N ILE A 79 -16.52 -2.26 20.52
CA ILE A 79 -17.67 -1.35 20.64
C ILE A 79 -18.53 -1.40 19.36
N ALA A 80 -17.89 -1.40 18.20
CA ALA A 80 -18.54 -1.47 16.90
C ALA A 80 -19.06 -2.87 16.56
N LYS A 81 -18.74 -3.90 17.36
CA LYS A 81 -19.10 -5.30 17.13
C LYS A 81 -18.67 -5.81 15.76
N ILE A 82 -17.52 -5.35 15.25
CA ILE A 82 -16.97 -5.75 13.96
C ILE A 82 -16.51 -7.21 14.05
N LYS A 83 -16.94 -8.04 13.09
CA LYS A 83 -16.47 -9.41 12.96
C LYS A 83 -15.02 -9.43 12.48
N ARG A 84 -14.14 -10.16 13.17
CA ARG A 84 -12.71 -10.29 12.84
C ARG A 84 -12.45 -11.39 11.82
N ASN A 85 -13.18 -11.38 10.72
CA ASN A 85 -13.10 -12.39 9.66
C ASN A 85 -12.29 -11.91 8.43
N TRP A 86 -11.78 -10.70 8.43
CA TRP A 86 -10.95 -10.15 7.37
C TRP A 86 -9.47 -10.36 7.70
N THR A 87 -8.96 -11.52 7.35
CA THR A 87 -7.58 -11.93 7.60
C THR A 87 -6.75 -11.84 6.30
N PRO A 88 -5.41 -11.72 6.37
CA PRO A 88 -4.55 -11.71 5.17
C PRO A 88 -4.79 -12.89 4.23
N ASN A 89 -5.00 -14.09 4.77
CA ASN A 89 -5.30 -15.27 3.95
C ASN A 89 -6.64 -15.11 3.24
N LYS A 90 -7.69 -14.71 3.96
CA LYS A 90 -9.02 -14.49 3.37
C LYS A 90 -8.99 -13.43 2.29
N ILE A 91 -8.28 -12.30 2.54
CA ILE A 91 -8.08 -11.24 1.54
C ILE A 91 -7.39 -11.79 0.29
N THR A 92 -6.33 -12.59 0.48
CA THR A 92 -5.60 -13.20 -0.63
C THR A 92 -6.49 -14.11 -1.44
N ASP A 93 -7.27 -14.98 -0.80
CA ASP A 93 -8.16 -15.93 -1.47
C ASP A 93 -9.27 -15.22 -2.24
N ASP A 94 -9.89 -14.20 -1.63
CA ASP A 94 -10.93 -13.39 -2.26
C ASP A 94 -10.39 -12.61 -3.48
N LEU A 95 -9.19 -12.02 -3.38
CA LEU A 95 -8.52 -11.34 -4.49
C LEU A 95 -8.17 -12.31 -5.63
N VAL A 96 -7.63 -13.47 -5.32
CA VAL A 96 -7.31 -14.51 -6.32
C VAL A 96 -8.58 -15.00 -7.03
N ALA A 97 -9.66 -15.24 -6.29
CA ALA A 97 -10.95 -15.64 -6.86
C ALA A 97 -11.52 -14.55 -7.78
N LYS A 98 -11.47 -13.29 -7.36
CA LYS A 98 -11.89 -12.13 -8.16
C LYS A 98 -11.07 -12.00 -9.45
N LEU A 99 -9.74 -12.03 -9.35
CA LEU A 99 -8.85 -11.94 -10.51
C LEU A 99 -9.09 -13.10 -11.49
N LYS A 100 -9.29 -14.32 -10.99
CA LYS A 100 -9.60 -15.48 -11.83
C LYS A 100 -10.93 -15.32 -12.58
N SER A 101 -11.95 -14.79 -11.91
CA SER A 101 -13.27 -14.53 -12.51
C SER A 101 -13.23 -13.43 -13.57
N GLU A 102 -12.49 -12.33 -13.32
CA GLU A 102 -12.41 -11.19 -14.24
C GLU A 102 -11.53 -11.47 -15.47
N ILE A 103 -10.42 -12.18 -15.27
CA ILE A 103 -9.45 -12.42 -16.34
C ILE A 103 -9.82 -13.64 -17.19
N GLY A 104 -10.33 -14.70 -16.56
CA GLY A 104 -10.62 -15.96 -17.21
C GLY A 104 -9.36 -16.57 -17.86
N ASP A 105 -9.47 -16.99 -19.12
CA ASP A 105 -8.39 -17.60 -19.89
C ASP A 105 -7.52 -16.59 -20.65
N LYS A 106 -7.75 -15.31 -20.47
CA LYS A 106 -7.00 -14.27 -21.16
C LYS A 106 -5.56 -14.15 -20.63
N LYS A 107 -4.66 -13.71 -21.52
CA LYS A 107 -3.25 -13.50 -21.16
C LYS A 107 -3.04 -12.11 -20.56
N VAL A 108 -2.22 -12.05 -19.53
CA VAL A 108 -1.85 -10.84 -18.80
C VAL A 108 -0.34 -10.64 -18.86
N ILE A 109 0.08 -9.41 -19.11
CA ILE A 109 1.45 -8.96 -18.83
C ILE A 109 1.48 -8.18 -17.54
N CYS A 110 2.50 -8.39 -16.72
CA CYS A 110 2.70 -7.67 -15.47
C CYS A 110 4.03 -6.93 -15.50
N ALA A 111 3.97 -5.61 -15.27
CA ALA A 111 5.15 -4.78 -15.12
C ALA A 111 5.81 -5.03 -13.77
N LEU A 112 7.09 -5.43 -13.79
CA LEU A 112 7.90 -5.67 -12.60
C LEU A 112 8.93 -4.55 -12.43
N SER A 113 8.85 -3.85 -11.29
CA SER A 113 9.86 -2.88 -10.87
C SER A 113 10.94 -3.52 -9.98
N GLY A 114 10.67 -4.69 -9.40
CA GLY A 114 11.47 -5.32 -8.35
C GLY A 114 11.05 -4.93 -6.93
N GLY A 115 10.17 -3.95 -6.77
CA GLY A 115 9.59 -3.56 -5.48
C GLY A 115 8.55 -4.57 -4.97
N VAL A 116 8.17 -4.41 -3.70
CA VAL A 116 7.20 -5.28 -3.01
C VAL A 116 5.87 -5.32 -3.74
N ASP A 117 5.34 -4.15 -4.13
CA ASP A 117 3.98 -4.03 -4.70
C ASP A 117 3.87 -4.78 -6.03
N SER A 118 4.82 -4.58 -6.95
CA SER A 118 4.85 -5.29 -8.22
C SER A 118 5.06 -6.80 -8.04
N THR A 119 5.82 -7.21 -7.01
CA THR A 119 6.03 -8.61 -6.67
C THR A 119 4.76 -9.25 -6.13
N VAL A 120 4.05 -8.60 -5.22
CA VAL A 120 2.77 -9.07 -4.68
C VAL A 120 1.73 -9.18 -5.78
N THR A 121 1.63 -8.16 -6.64
CA THR A 121 0.73 -8.18 -7.81
C THR A 121 1.00 -9.37 -8.72
N ALA A 122 2.27 -9.62 -9.06
CA ALA A 122 2.65 -10.75 -9.89
C ALA A 122 2.34 -12.11 -9.24
N LEU A 123 2.53 -12.25 -7.92
CA LEU A 123 2.22 -13.47 -7.19
C LEU A 123 0.72 -13.74 -7.10
N LEU A 124 -0.10 -12.73 -6.87
CA LEU A 124 -1.57 -12.84 -6.86
C LEU A 124 -2.08 -13.27 -8.25
N LEU A 125 -1.60 -12.60 -9.30
CA LEU A 125 -1.92 -12.97 -10.67
C LEU A 125 -1.46 -14.39 -11.01
N HIS A 126 -0.24 -14.77 -10.59
CA HIS A 126 0.24 -16.13 -10.84
C HIS A 126 -0.62 -17.19 -10.15
N LYS A 127 -1.08 -16.94 -8.93
CA LYS A 127 -2.03 -17.82 -8.25
C LYS A 127 -3.35 -17.93 -9.02
N ALA A 128 -3.85 -16.82 -9.57
CA ALA A 128 -5.13 -16.75 -10.26
C ALA A 128 -5.09 -17.40 -11.67
N ILE A 129 -4.09 -17.05 -12.51
CA ILE A 129 -4.08 -17.35 -13.95
C ILE A 129 -2.87 -18.16 -14.41
N LYS A 130 -1.96 -18.51 -13.51
CA LYS A 130 -0.81 -19.41 -13.75
C LYS A 130 -0.04 -19.10 -15.06
N LYS A 131 -0.06 -20.00 -16.03
CA LYS A 131 0.67 -19.91 -17.31
C LYS A 131 0.27 -18.74 -18.20
N ASN A 132 -0.89 -18.14 -17.94
CA ASN A 132 -1.39 -16.99 -18.71
C ASN A 132 -0.75 -15.67 -18.27
N LEU A 133 0.09 -15.67 -17.21
CA LEU A 133 0.86 -14.52 -16.77
C LEU A 133 2.25 -14.52 -17.41
N THR A 134 2.65 -13.36 -17.97
CA THR A 134 4.03 -13.07 -18.35
C THR A 134 4.48 -11.80 -17.64
N CYS A 135 5.52 -11.88 -16.83
CA CYS A 135 6.11 -10.71 -16.19
C CYS A 135 7.20 -10.11 -17.10
N ILE A 136 7.29 -8.77 -17.14
CA ILE A 136 8.32 -8.05 -17.88
C ILE A 136 9.10 -7.20 -16.88
N PHE A 137 10.39 -7.43 -16.80
CA PHE A 137 11.33 -6.69 -15.97
C PHE A 137 12.32 -5.93 -16.85
N VAL A 138 12.55 -4.65 -16.54
CA VAL A 138 13.46 -3.79 -17.31
C VAL A 138 14.62 -3.36 -16.42
N ASP A 139 15.81 -3.88 -16.69
CA ASP A 139 17.04 -3.36 -16.12
C ASP A 139 17.41 -2.04 -16.81
N ASN A 140 17.08 -0.95 -16.14
CA ASN A 140 17.33 0.41 -16.61
C ASN A 140 18.74 0.93 -16.25
N GLY A 141 19.55 0.13 -15.53
CA GLY A 141 20.88 0.49 -15.08
C GLY A 141 20.91 1.43 -13.87
N LEU A 142 19.76 1.75 -13.25
CA LEU A 142 19.64 2.60 -12.06
C LEU A 142 19.29 1.76 -10.81
N LEU A 143 19.32 0.46 -10.94
CA LEU A 143 19.06 -0.50 -9.87
C LEU A 143 20.24 -0.59 -8.89
N ARG A 144 19.96 -1.10 -7.70
CA ARG A 144 21.00 -1.43 -6.72
C ARG A 144 21.91 -2.53 -7.24
N LYS A 145 23.11 -2.63 -6.66
CA LYS A 145 24.08 -3.68 -7.02
C LYS A 145 23.43 -5.07 -6.89
N GLN A 146 23.50 -5.87 -7.96
CA GLN A 146 22.96 -7.23 -8.07
C GLN A 146 21.41 -7.36 -7.99
N GLU A 147 20.67 -6.28 -7.86
CA GLU A 147 19.21 -6.31 -7.74
C GLU A 147 18.54 -7.00 -8.95
N ALA A 148 18.99 -6.70 -10.18
CA ALA A 148 18.48 -7.35 -11.38
C ALA A 148 18.66 -8.88 -11.33
N ASN A 149 19.84 -9.36 -10.91
CA ASN A 149 20.11 -10.80 -10.80
C ASN A 149 19.24 -11.47 -9.73
N GLN A 150 19.03 -10.79 -8.60
CA GLN A 150 18.16 -11.29 -7.53
C GLN A 150 16.71 -11.41 -7.98
N ILE A 151 16.19 -10.42 -8.70
CA ILE A 151 14.83 -10.45 -9.26
C ILE A 151 14.69 -11.60 -10.26
N GLU A 152 15.63 -11.74 -11.17
CA GLU A 152 15.61 -12.83 -12.14
C GLU A 152 15.64 -14.21 -11.47
N TYR A 153 16.51 -14.40 -10.49
CA TYR A 153 16.60 -15.64 -9.73
C TYR A 153 15.27 -15.94 -9.00
N LEU A 154 14.74 -14.94 -8.28
CA LEU A 154 13.50 -15.07 -7.50
C LEU A 154 12.32 -15.49 -8.39
N PHE A 155 12.12 -14.81 -9.51
CA PHE A 155 10.99 -15.06 -10.37
C PHE A 155 11.12 -16.36 -11.17
N LYS A 156 12.30 -16.65 -11.74
CA LYS A 156 12.52 -17.84 -12.56
C LYS A 156 12.68 -19.10 -11.72
N LYS A 157 13.42 -19.05 -10.61
CA LYS A 157 13.76 -20.25 -9.82
C LYS A 157 12.77 -20.52 -8.70
N ASN A 158 12.46 -19.50 -7.88
CA ASN A 158 11.61 -19.69 -6.70
C ASN A 158 10.13 -19.68 -7.06
N PHE A 159 9.67 -18.66 -7.77
CA PHE A 159 8.25 -18.53 -8.12
C PHE A 159 7.85 -19.28 -9.38
N LYS A 160 8.82 -19.65 -10.24
CA LYS A 160 8.58 -20.33 -11.52
C LYS A 160 7.59 -19.57 -12.42
N ILE A 161 7.69 -18.25 -12.41
CA ILE A 161 6.86 -17.33 -13.21
C ILE A 161 7.61 -17.03 -14.50
N LYS A 162 6.90 -17.00 -15.63
CA LYS A 162 7.46 -16.61 -16.93
C LYS A 162 7.92 -15.14 -16.86
N LEU A 163 9.23 -14.92 -16.96
CA LEU A 163 9.86 -13.62 -16.87
C LEU A 163 10.63 -13.28 -18.15
N ILE A 164 10.28 -12.16 -18.77
CA ILE A 164 11.05 -11.50 -19.82
C ILE A 164 11.89 -10.41 -19.14
N SER A 165 13.20 -10.58 -19.18
CA SER A 165 14.15 -9.61 -18.61
C SER A 165 14.83 -8.84 -19.75
N LEU A 166 14.74 -7.52 -19.71
CA LEU A 166 15.22 -6.63 -20.77
C LEU A 166 16.37 -5.75 -20.24
N LYS A 167 17.52 -5.83 -20.89
CA LYS A 167 18.69 -4.99 -20.57
C LYS A 167 18.59 -3.67 -21.34
N ALA A 168 18.17 -2.60 -20.67
CA ALA A 168 17.94 -1.28 -21.27
C ALA A 168 18.86 -0.19 -20.73
N LYS A 169 19.86 -0.54 -19.90
CA LYS A 169 20.78 0.40 -19.23
C LYS A 169 21.28 1.52 -20.16
N GLN A 170 21.84 1.16 -21.32
CA GLN A 170 22.42 2.14 -22.23
C GLN A 170 21.38 3.13 -22.77
N LEU A 171 20.15 2.65 -23.04
CA LEU A 171 19.05 3.47 -23.50
C LEU A 171 18.68 4.54 -22.45
N PHE A 172 18.51 4.11 -21.20
CA PHE A 172 18.17 5.04 -20.11
C PHE A 172 19.29 6.04 -19.84
N LEU A 173 20.52 5.58 -19.66
CA LEU A 173 21.65 6.46 -19.38
C LEU A 173 21.89 7.50 -20.48
N ARG A 174 21.75 7.12 -21.74
CA ARG A 174 21.88 8.05 -22.88
C ARG A 174 20.81 9.15 -22.83
N ASN A 175 19.55 8.81 -22.52
CA ASN A 175 18.46 9.78 -22.47
C ASN A 175 18.49 10.67 -21.21
N LEU A 176 19.16 10.23 -20.15
CA LEU A 176 19.32 10.97 -18.90
C LEU A 176 20.59 11.85 -18.88
N LYS A 177 21.49 11.68 -19.85
CA LYS A 177 22.75 12.46 -19.92
C LYS A 177 22.45 13.96 -20.00
N GLY A 178 23.03 14.74 -19.09
CA GLY A 178 22.88 16.21 -19.03
C GLY A 178 21.56 16.69 -18.42
N VAL A 179 20.68 15.78 -17.98
CA VAL A 179 19.43 16.15 -17.30
C VAL A 179 19.69 16.22 -15.80
N SER A 180 19.63 17.43 -15.20
CA SER A 180 19.82 17.66 -13.76
C SER A 180 18.49 17.65 -13.00
N ASP A 181 17.43 18.20 -13.59
CA ASP A 181 16.12 18.37 -12.99
C ASP A 181 15.45 17.03 -12.67
N PRO A 182 15.05 16.78 -11.39
CA PRO A 182 14.47 15.51 -10.96
C PRO A 182 13.16 15.15 -11.66
N GLU A 183 12.29 16.15 -11.89
CA GLU A 183 10.98 15.92 -12.51
C GLU A 183 11.12 15.57 -13.99
N LYS A 184 12.05 16.22 -14.69
CA LYS A 184 12.39 15.86 -16.08
C LYS A 184 12.94 14.43 -16.14
N LYS A 185 13.83 14.04 -15.21
CA LYS A 185 14.32 12.66 -15.12
C LYS A 185 13.19 11.67 -14.96
N ARG A 186 12.26 11.92 -14.02
CA ARG A 186 11.09 11.07 -13.76
C ARG A 186 10.24 10.88 -15.03
N LYS A 187 9.95 11.97 -15.74
CA LYS A 187 9.17 11.94 -17.00
C LYS A 187 9.89 11.17 -18.11
N ILE A 188 11.20 11.33 -18.25
CA ILE A 188 11.99 10.58 -19.25
C ILE A 188 11.97 9.10 -18.94
N ILE A 189 12.22 8.72 -17.68
CA ILE A 189 12.21 7.33 -17.22
C ILE A 189 10.85 6.70 -17.50
N GLY A 190 9.75 7.34 -17.08
CA GLY A 190 8.40 6.85 -17.28
C GLY A 190 8.05 6.62 -18.75
N LYS A 191 8.37 7.61 -19.64
CA LYS A 191 8.15 7.48 -21.08
C LYS A 191 8.93 6.32 -21.69
N LEU A 192 10.18 6.11 -21.26
CA LEU A 192 11.00 5.00 -21.77
C LEU A 192 10.45 3.65 -21.33
N PHE A 193 10.02 3.52 -20.07
CA PHE A 193 9.36 2.31 -19.59
C PHE A 193 8.13 1.98 -20.42
N ILE A 194 7.20 2.92 -20.60
CA ILE A 194 5.98 2.73 -21.39
C ILE A 194 6.35 2.24 -22.80
N LYS A 195 7.28 2.92 -23.49
CA LYS A 195 7.70 2.57 -24.84
C LYS A 195 8.30 1.15 -24.93
N ILE A 196 9.08 0.75 -23.95
CA ILE A 196 9.66 -0.60 -23.87
C ILE A 196 8.55 -1.64 -23.66
N PHE A 197 7.63 -1.36 -22.71
CA PHE A 197 6.51 -2.26 -22.43
C PHE A 197 5.60 -2.44 -23.63
N GLU A 198 5.22 -1.38 -24.31
CA GLU A 198 4.41 -1.45 -25.54
C GLU A 198 5.08 -2.29 -26.64
N LYS A 199 6.39 -2.09 -26.81
CA LYS A 199 7.17 -2.86 -27.80
C LYS A 199 7.19 -4.35 -27.47
N GLU A 200 7.36 -4.72 -26.20
CA GLU A 200 7.37 -6.12 -25.78
C GLU A 200 5.96 -6.73 -25.77
N ALA A 201 4.96 -5.95 -25.35
CA ALA A 201 3.57 -6.39 -25.39
C ALA A 201 3.11 -6.76 -26.81
N LYS A 202 3.51 -5.98 -27.82
CA LYS A 202 3.19 -6.24 -29.25
C LYS A 202 3.80 -7.53 -29.78
N LYS A 203 4.85 -8.06 -29.15
CA LYS A 203 5.46 -9.36 -29.55
C LYS A 203 4.71 -10.56 -28.94
N LEU A 204 3.84 -10.31 -27.98
CA LEU A 204 3.08 -11.34 -27.29
C LEU A 204 1.68 -11.42 -27.89
N GLU A 205 1.34 -12.54 -28.50
CA GLU A 205 0.02 -12.76 -29.07
C GLU A 205 -1.06 -12.88 -27.98
N ASN A 206 -2.24 -12.29 -28.26
CA ASN A 206 -3.44 -12.42 -27.44
C ASN A 206 -3.30 -11.92 -26.00
N VAL A 207 -2.51 -10.87 -25.74
CA VAL A 207 -2.46 -10.17 -24.47
C VAL A 207 -3.67 -9.23 -24.36
N SER A 208 -4.46 -9.40 -23.30
CA SER A 208 -5.68 -8.61 -23.08
C SER A 208 -5.53 -7.59 -21.98
N TYR A 209 -4.61 -7.80 -21.05
CA TYR A 209 -4.45 -6.93 -19.86
C TYR A 209 -3.00 -6.60 -19.56
N LEU A 210 -2.78 -5.37 -19.11
CA LEU A 210 -1.55 -4.92 -18.45
C LEU A 210 -1.85 -4.75 -16.95
N ALA A 211 -1.08 -5.43 -16.12
CA ALA A 211 -1.12 -5.29 -14.67
C ALA A 211 0.06 -4.48 -14.15
N GLN A 212 -0.21 -3.57 -13.26
CA GLN A 212 0.77 -2.75 -12.58
C GLN A 212 0.45 -2.68 -11.09
N GLY A 213 1.46 -2.84 -10.24
CA GLY A 213 1.33 -2.63 -8.80
C GLY A 213 1.27 -1.13 -8.50
N THR A 214 0.13 -0.66 -7.99
CA THR A 214 -0.07 0.73 -7.57
C THR A 214 -0.69 0.74 -6.18
N LEU A 215 -0.16 1.53 -5.27
CA LEU A 215 -0.72 1.72 -3.94
C LEU A 215 -1.89 2.71 -3.98
N TYR A 216 -2.85 2.51 -3.09
CA TYR A 216 -4.01 3.41 -3.02
C TYR A 216 -3.64 4.88 -2.74
N PRO A 217 -2.66 5.20 -1.88
CA PRO A 217 -2.15 6.57 -1.73
C PRO A 217 -1.67 7.20 -3.04
N ASP A 218 -0.94 6.44 -3.88
CA ASP A 218 -0.45 6.93 -5.17
C ASP A 218 -1.61 7.29 -6.13
N VAL A 219 -2.73 6.56 -6.04
CA VAL A 219 -3.93 6.86 -6.83
C VAL A 219 -4.55 8.19 -6.40
N ILE A 220 -4.63 8.44 -5.09
CA ILE A 220 -5.19 9.68 -4.53
C ILE A 220 -4.32 10.87 -4.93
N GLU A 221 -3.00 10.76 -4.77
CA GLU A 221 -2.05 11.83 -5.09
C GLU A 221 -1.99 12.16 -6.59
N SER A 222 -2.28 11.17 -7.46
CA SER A 222 -2.26 11.37 -8.91
C SER A 222 -3.49 12.13 -9.44
N THR A 223 -4.53 12.30 -8.63
CA THR A 223 -5.78 13.00 -8.99
C THR A 223 -5.85 14.44 -8.50
N SER A 224 -4.81 14.92 -7.83
CA SER A 224 -4.67 16.29 -7.29
C SER A 224 -3.87 17.21 -8.19
#